data_f6ce4e13025abb1d6bb13718dcbe81a3
#
_entry.id   f6ce4e13025abb1d6bb13718dcbe81a3
#
_cell.length_a   1.000
_cell.length_b   1.000
_cell.length_c   1.000
_cell.angle_alpha   90.00
_cell.angle_beta   90.00
_cell.angle_gamma   90.00
#
_symmetry.space_group_name_H-M   'P 1'
#
loop_
_entity.id
_entity.type
_entity.pdbx_description
1 polymer ?
#
loop_
_entity_poly.entity_id
_entity_poly.type
_entity_poly.pdbx_seq_one_letter_code
_entity_poly.pdbx_strand_id
1 'polypeptide(L)'
;MLTTTLTYPSHDGTSTIHALLWEPDAAVKPDFAPRAVVQLVHGMAEHVERYVPFAEHLVGEGFVVCANDHVGHGKTASSEADLGHMPLEGGVDVLVEDVHALRELVGERYLVDAPHVIFGHSMGSFVTRVYLTRHAEGLSAAVLCGTGQQPHVQAAAGKTLTRVMASLRGERYVSKLIDSMGAGAYAQAIKDARTNVDWIATDPEVVDEYQADPLCGQPFTVGAYHTLSCLVADATNEALARRVPAGLPLYFIAGAEDPVGDRGRGVRAAVSEYRNAGVRLVELTIYPGARHEILNEPIKEKVMSDVADFLSRQGL
;
A
#
# COMPACT_ATOMS: atom_id res chain seq x y z
N MET A 1 10.17 -1.94 -21.38
CA MET A 1 8.94 -1.41 -20.73
C MET A 1 8.80 0.06 -21.06
N LEU A 2 7.61 0.53 -21.44
CA LEU A 2 7.25 1.94 -21.58
C LEU A 2 6.67 2.44 -20.27
N THR A 3 7.09 3.63 -19.83
CA THR A 3 6.51 4.31 -18.67
C THR A 3 5.76 5.55 -19.13
N THR A 4 4.49 5.67 -18.79
CA THR A 4 3.66 6.83 -19.11
C THR A 4 3.26 7.51 -17.79
N THR A 5 3.49 8.82 -17.69
CA THR A 5 3.00 9.61 -16.57
C THR A 5 1.53 9.99 -16.83
N LEU A 6 0.70 9.76 -15.82
CA LEU A 6 -0.71 10.18 -15.79
C LEU A 6 -0.90 11.20 -14.67
N THR A 7 -1.87 12.08 -14.84
CA THR A 7 -2.27 13.02 -13.79
C THR A 7 -3.79 13.16 -13.78
N TYR A 8 -4.36 13.30 -12.59
CA TYR A 8 -5.80 13.53 -12.42
C TYR A 8 -6.07 14.29 -11.11
N PRO A 9 -7.23 14.96 -10.97
CA PRO A 9 -7.59 15.67 -9.74
C PRO A 9 -7.74 14.68 -8.58
N SER A 10 -7.22 15.03 -7.40
CA SER A 10 -7.49 14.29 -6.17
C SER A 10 -8.89 14.54 -5.64
N HIS A 11 -9.40 13.56 -4.90
CA HIS A 11 -10.63 13.66 -4.13
C HIS A 11 -10.56 14.71 -2.99
N ASP A 12 -9.35 15.17 -2.63
CA ASP A 12 -9.16 16.29 -1.68
C ASP A 12 -9.59 17.66 -2.26
N GLY A 13 -9.89 17.72 -3.56
CA GLY A 13 -10.34 18.91 -4.28
C GLY A 13 -9.25 19.97 -4.54
N THR A 14 -8.02 19.71 -4.16
CA THR A 14 -6.90 20.67 -4.26
C THR A 14 -5.66 20.11 -4.92
N SER A 15 -5.33 18.85 -4.68
CA SER A 15 -4.13 18.20 -5.20
C SER A 15 -4.34 17.67 -6.62
N THR A 16 -3.24 17.57 -7.36
CA THR A 16 -3.18 16.82 -8.62
C THR A 16 -2.38 15.56 -8.37
N ILE A 17 -3.01 14.41 -8.55
CA ILE A 17 -2.37 13.12 -8.38
C ILE A 17 -1.39 12.86 -9.51
N HIS A 18 -0.16 12.50 -9.16
CA HIS A 18 0.83 11.92 -10.05
C HIS A 18 0.67 10.40 -10.05
N ALA A 19 0.65 9.81 -11.23
CA ALA A 19 0.58 8.36 -11.39
C ALA A 19 1.48 7.88 -12.53
N LEU A 20 1.88 6.63 -12.46
CA LEU A 20 2.66 5.96 -13.49
C LEU A 20 1.89 4.76 -14.04
N LEU A 21 2.03 4.57 -15.34
CA LEU A 21 1.54 3.42 -16.06
C LEU A 21 2.73 2.76 -16.76
N TRP A 22 2.91 1.47 -16.52
CA TRP A 22 3.96 0.65 -17.11
C TRP A 22 3.34 -0.43 -18.00
N GLU A 23 3.78 -0.46 -19.25
CA GLU A 23 3.27 -1.38 -20.25
C GLU A 23 4.38 -1.83 -21.21
N PRO A 24 4.22 -2.93 -21.94
CA PRO A 24 5.14 -3.28 -23.01
C PRO A 24 5.17 -2.18 -24.07
N ASP A 25 6.34 -1.93 -24.64
CA ASP A 25 6.45 -1.02 -25.77
C ASP A 25 5.68 -1.56 -26.98
N ALA A 26 4.68 -0.81 -27.45
CA ALA A 26 3.86 -1.18 -28.59
C ALA A 26 4.69 -1.35 -29.91
N ALA A 27 5.85 -0.69 -30.00
CA ALA A 27 6.77 -0.90 -31.12
C ALA A 27 7.39 -2.32 -31.10
N VAL A 28 7.47 -2.94 -29.91
CA VAL A 28 8.03 -4.30 -29.72
C VAL A 28 6.93 -5.35 -29.70
N LYS A 29 5.75 -5.02 -29.16
CA LYS A 29 4.58 -5.91 -29.05
C LYS A 29 3.32 -5.21 -29.56
N PRO A 30 3.12 -5.06 -30.88
CA PRO A 30 2.00 -4.27 -31.44
C PRO A 30 0.62 -4.86 -31.15
N ASP A 31 0.51 -6.19 -30.99
CA ASP A 31 -0.76 -6.89 -30.71
C ASP A 31 -0.90 -7.28 -29.24
N PHE A 32 -0.27 -6.53 -28.33
CA PHE A 32 -0.31 -6.84 -26.90
C PHE A 32 -1.71 -6.67 -26.32
N ALA A 33 -2.23 -7.75 -25.77
CA ALA A 33 -3.40 -7.74 -24.91
C ALA A 33 -2.96 -8.10 -23.50
N PRO A 34 -3.21 -7.25 -22.48
CA PRO A 34 -2.77 -7.53 -21.13
C PRO A 34 -3.52 -8.72 -20.54
N ARG A 35 -2.83 -9.58 -19.80
CA ARG A 35 -3.43 -10.63 -18.98
C ARG A 35 -4.36 -10.03 -17.92
N ALA A 36 -3.90 -8.97 -17.28
CA ALA A 36 -4.65 -8.13 -16.36
C ALA A 36 -3.95 -6.78 -16.17
N VAL A 37 -4.66 -5.82 -15.59
CA VAL A 37 -4.08 -4.61 -15.00
C VAL A 37 -3.81 -4.87 -13.52
N VAL A 38 -2.57 -4.65 -13.07
CA VAL A 38 -2.17 -4.71 -11.65
C VAL A 38 -1.96 -3.29 -11.14
N GLN A 39 -2.85 -2.84 -10.27
CA GLN A 39 -2.74 -1.53 -9.63
C GLN A 39 -2.02 -1.64 -8.30
N LEU A 40 -0.89 -0.94 -8.16
CA LEU A 40 -0.08 -0.91 -6.95
C LEU A 40 -0.51 0.28 -6.07
N VAL A 41 -0.58 0.04 -4.78
CA VAL A 41 -0.92 1.03 -3.74
C VAL A 41 0.22 1.04 -2.73
N HIS A 42 1.02 2.10 -2.75
CA HIS A 42 2.26 2.20 -1.98
C HIS A 42 2.04 2.48 -0.49
N GLY A 43 3.11 2.35 0.29
CA GLY A 43 3.12 2.51 1.74
C GLY A 43 3.33 3.94 2.22
N MET A 44 3.52 4.08 3.52
CA MET A 44 3.79 5.33 4.20
C MET A 44 5.21 5.84 3.90
N ALA A 45 5.34 7.15 3.63
CA ALA A 45 6.63 7.84 3.45
C ALA A 45 7.53 7.21 2.38
N GLU A 46 6.90 6.79 1.29
CA GLU A 46 7.54 6.28 0.08
C GLU A 46 6.78 6.77 -1.17
N HIS A 47 7.16 6.32 -2.36
CA HIS A 47 6.55 6.76 -3.62
C HIS A 47 6.57 5.65 -4.69
N VAL A 48 5.81 5.86 -5.76
CA VAL A 48 5.57 4.84 -6.81
C VAL A 48 6.82 4.40 -7.56
N GLU A 49 7.83 5.24 -7.73
CA GLU A 49 9.04 4.88 -8.49
C GLU A 49 9.86 3.77 -7.82
N ARG A 50 9.66 3.52 -6.52
CA ARG A 50 10.29 2.40 -5.81
C ARG A 50 9.77 1.02 -6.26
N TYR A 51 8.65 1.00 -6.96
CA TYR A 51 8.03 -0.22 -7.48
C TYR A 51 8.43 -0.56 -8.91
N VAL A 52 9.32 0.23 -9.55
CA VAL A 52 9.76 -0.01 -10.93
C VAL A 52 10.29 -1.43 -11.14
N PRO A 53 11.15 -2.02 -10.27
CA PRO A 53 11.61 -3.39 -10.47
C PRO A 53 10.47 -4.43 -10.45
N PHE A 54 9.47 -4.23 -9.59
CA PHE A 54 8.30 -5.12 -9.54
C PHE A 54 7.39 -4.92 -10.76
N ALA A 55 7.20 -3.68 -11.19
CA ALA A 55 6.46 -3.37 -12.41
C ALA A 55 7.14 -3.99 -13.65
N GLU A 56 8.46 -3.93 -13.76
CA GLU A 56 9.23 -4.59 -14.84
C GLU A 56 9.01 -6.10 -14.86
N HIS A 57 9.06 -6.74 -13.69
CA HIS A 57 8.80 -8.17 -13.57
C HIS A 57 7.38 -8.52 -14.07
N LEU A 58 6.35 -7.81 -13.58
CA LEU A 58 4.96 -8.05 -13.97
C LEU A 58 4.69 -7.75 -15.45
N VAL A 59 5.28 -6.67 -16.00
CA VAL A 59 5.17 -6.37 -17.44
C VAL A 59 5.85 -7.45 -18.27
N GLY A 60 6.97 -8.01 -17.80
CA GLY A 60 7.62 -9.18 -18.39
C GLY A 60 6.70 -10.40 -18.46
N GLU A 61 5.89 -10.61 -17.44
CA GLU A 61 4.89 -11.68 -17.34
C GLU A 61 3.59 -11.40 -18.13
N GLY A 62 3.48 -10.24 -18.79
CA GLY A 62 2.34 -9.90 -19.66
C GLY A 62 1.23 -9.10 -18.97
N PHE A 63 1.48 -8.52 -17.81
CA PHE A 63 0.58 -7.59 -17.15
C PHE A 63 0.82 -6.14 -17.60
N VAL A 64 -0.17 -5.30 -17.40
CA VAL A 64 -0.02 -3.83 -17.33
C VAL A 64 -0.01 -3.46 -15.85
N VAL A 65 0.83 -2.50 -15.48
CA VAL A 65 0.95 -2.07 -14.09
C VAL A 65 0.68 -0.58 -13.99
N CYS A 66 -0.07 -0.15 -12.99
CA CYS A 66 -0.26 1.27 -12.68
C CYS A 66 -0.15 1.53 -11.18
N ALA A 67 0.20 2.75 -10.83
CA ALA A 67 0.28 3.19 -9.43
C ALA A 67 0.19 4.71 -9.35
N ASN A 68 -0.36 5.24 -8.26
CA ASN A 68 -0.36 6.67 -7.98
C ASN A 68 0.43 6.98 -6.70
N ASP A 69 1.07 8.14 -6.66
CA ASP A 69 1.53 8.74 -5.42
C ASP A 69 0.32 9.26 -4.63
N HIS A 70 0.19 8.87 -3.38
CA HIS A 70 -0.86 9.39 -2.50
C HIS A 70 -0.69 10.87 -2.20
N VAL A 71 -1.75 11.56 -1.79
CA VAL A 71 -1.65 12.93 -1.26
C VAL A 71 -0.59 12.99 -0.16
N GLY A 72 0.28 13.99 -0.22
CA GLY A 72 1.40 14.14 0.71
C GLY A 72 2.58 13.19 0.46
N HIS A 73 2.63 12.52 -0.68
CA HIS A 73 3.70 11.58 -1.05
C HIS A 73 4.21 11.84 -2.47
N GLY A 74 5.46 11.43 -2.70
CA GLY A 74 6.07 11.43 -4.02
C GLY A 74 5.89 12.74 -4.79
N LYS A 75 5.54 12.63 -6.05
CA LYS A 75 5.32 13.79 -6.94
C LYS A 75 3.89 14.36 -6.89
N THR A 76 2.99 13.76 -6.10
CA THR A 76 1.69 14.35 -5.76
C THR A 76 1.84 15.48 -4.74
N ALA A 77 2.83 15.42 -3.85
CA ALA A 77 3.14 16.54 -2.98
C ALA A 77 3.61 17.75 -3.82
N SER A 78 2.92 18.89 -3.67
CA SER A 78 3.19 20.09 -4.47
C SER A 78 4.46 20.82 -4.02
N SER A 79 4.97 20.52 -2.83
CA SER A 79 6.20 21.05 -2.25
C SER A 79 6.76 20.10 -1.18
N GLU A 80 8.03 20.28 -0.80
CA GLU A 80 8.62 19.55 0.33
C GLU A 80 7.82 19.71 1.64
N ALA A 81 7.18 20.85 1.83
CA ALA A 81 6.36 21.11 3.03
C ALA A 81 5.05 20.31 3.05
N ASP A 82 4.66 19.73 1.92
CA ASP A 82 3.47 18.89 1.80
C ASP A 82 3.80 17.41 1.99
N LEU A 83 5.07 17.02 1.88
CA LEU A 83 5.49 15.64 2.12
C LEU A 83 5.17 15.22 3.57
N GLY A 84 4.59 14.04 3.72
CA GLY A 84 4.15 13.50 4.99
C GLY A 84 2.85 14.13 5.54
N HIS A 85 2.15 14.96 4.75
CA HIS A 85 0.88 15.54 5.14
C HIS A 85 -0.31 14.88 4.42
N MET A 86 -1.29 14.46 5.19
CA MET A 86 -2.63 14.06 4.72
C MET A 86 -3.68 14.83 5.51
N PRO A 87 -4.86 15.13 4.93
CA PRO A 87 -5.89 15.90 5.61
C PRO A 87 -6.41 15.18 6.85
N LEU A 88 -6.71 15.93 7.91
CA LEU A 88 -7.28 15.40 9.14
C LEU A 88 -8.70 14.85 8.91
N GLU A 89 -9.49 15.55 8.15
CA GLU A 89 -10.89 15.17 7.84
C GLU A 89 -10.96 14.56 6.44
N GLY A 90 -11.68 13.45 6.31
CA GLY A 90 -11.87 12.77 5.02
C GLY A 90 -10.65 12.08 4.43
N GLY A 91 -9.50 12.06 5.12
CA GLY A 91 -8.26 11.54 4.54
C GLY A 91 -8.32 10.08 4.09
N VAL A 92 -9.13 9.24 4.76
CA VAL A 92 -9.36 7.84 4.32
C VAL A 92 -10.12 7.82 2.99
N ASP A 93 -11.13 8.69 2.84
CA ASP A 93 -11.89 8.78 1.60
C ASP A 93 -11.00 9.29 0.46
N VAL A 94 -10.17 10.31 0.71
CA VAL A 94 -9.18 10.80 -0.26
C VAL A 94 -8.29 9.65 -0.77
N LEU A 95 -7.67 8.89 0.13
CA LEU A 95 -6.79 7.79 -0.26
C LEU A 95 -7.50 6.70 -1.08
N VAL A 96 -8.70 6.34 -0.70
CA VAL A 96 -9.47 5.26 -1.35
C VAL A 96 -10.02 5.71 -2.71
N GLU A 97 -10.59 6.92 -2.77
CA GLU A 97 -11.21 7.42 -4.00
C GLU A 97 -10.15 7.84 -5.05
N ASP A 98 -8.97 8.31 -4.63
CA ASP A 98 -7.85 8.56 -5.57
C ASP A 98 -7.34 7.26 -6.21
N VAL A 99 -7.28 6.16 -5.44
CA VAL A 99 -6.97 4.82 -5.97
C VAL A 99 -8.07 4.36 -6.94
N HIS A 100 -9.34 4.65 -6.62
CA HIS A 100 -10.47 4.30 -7.50
C HIS A 100 -10.45 5.09 -8.81
N ALA A 101 -10.18 6.39 -8.74
CA ALA A 101 -10.06 7.24 -9.92
C ALA A 101 -8.98 6.77 -10.89
N LEU A 102 -7.83 6.30 -10.37
CA LEU A 102 -6.80 5.69 -11.23
C LEU A 102 -7.30 4.41 -11.90
N ARG A 103 -8.03 3.56 -11.17
CA ARG A 103 -8.60 2.34 -11.74
C ARG A 103 -9.56 2.66 -12.90
N GLU A 104 -10.43 3.65 -12.74
CA GLU A 104 -11.35 4.08 -13.78
C GLU A 104 -10.58 4.64 -15.00
N LEU A 105 -9.62 5.56 -14.76
CA LEU A 105 -8.80 6.17 -15.81
C LEU A 105 -8.04 5.13 -16.64
N VAL A 106 -7.46 4.12 -16.00
CA VAL A 106 -6.72 3.06 -16.68
C VAL A 106 -7.68 2.06 -17.33
N GLY A 107 -8.83 1.79 -16.69
CA GLY A 107 -9.88 0.92 -17.24
C GLY A 107 -10.44 1.43 -18.58
N GLU A 108 -10.61 2.75 -18.75
CA GLU A 108 -11.03 3.35 -20.01
C GLU A 108 -10.03 3.10 -21.15
N ARG A 109 -8.71 3.02 -20.83
CA ARG A 109 -7.65 2.80 -21.83
C ARG A 109 -7.60 1.36 -22.35
N TYR A 110 -7.84 0.37 -21.49
CA TYR A 110 -7.68 -1.06 -21.84
C TYR A 110 -8.98 -1.77 -22.15
N LEU A 111 -10.06 -1.02 -22.36
CA LEU A 111 -11.41 -1.55 -22.63
C LEU A 111 -11.98 -2.38 -21.46
N VAL A 112 -13.27 -2.44 -21.41
CA VAL A 112 -14.12 -2.98 -20.33
C VAL A 112 -13.80 -4.42 -19.89
N ASP A 113 -12.91 -5.14 -20.58
CA ASP A 113 -12.71 -6.58 -20.40
C ASP A 113 -11.36 -7.01 -19.79
N ALA A 114 -10.41 -6.09 -19.53
CA ALA A 114 -9.17 -6.51 -18.89
C ALA A 114 -9.38 -6.74 -17.39
N PRO A 115 -9.08 -7.96 -16.87
CA PRO A 115 -9.16 -8.23 -15.44
C PRO A 115 -8.36 -7.20 -14.63
N HIS A 116 -8.86 -6.77 -13.47
CA HIS A 116 -8.18 -5.80 -12.61
C HIS A 116 -7.79 -6.43 -11.27
N VAL A 117 -6.54 -6.25 -10.90
CA VAL A 117 -5.95 -6.72 -9.64
C VAL A 117 -5.46 -5.51 -8.86
N ILE A 118 -5.65 -5.51 -7.55
CA ILE A 118 -5.09 -4.50 -6.65
C ILE A 118 -4.02 -5.12 -5.75
N PHE A 119 -2.87 -4.47 -5.65
CA PHE A 119 -1.76 -4.86 -4.78
C PHE A 119 -1.46 -3.71 -3.83
N GLY A 120 -1.63 -3.91 -2.52
CA GLY A 120 -1.30 -2.89 -1.53
C GLY A 120 -0.15 -3.30 -0.63
N HIS A 121 0.81 -2.39 -0.43
CA HIS A 121 1.93 -2.58 0.49
C HIS A 121 1.82 -1.68 1.71
N SER A 122 2.08 -2.20 2.90
CA SER A 122 2.15 -1.43 4.16
C SER A 122 0.88 -0.59 4.40
N MET A 123 0.98 0.73 4.53
CA MET A 123 -0.18 1.64 4.55
C MET A 123 -1.11 1.37 3.36
N GLY A 124 -0.56 1.17 2.16
CA GLY A 124 -1.33 0.81 0.97
C GLY A 124 -2.11 -0.49 1.12
N SER A 125 -1.65 -1.44 1.95
CA SER A 125 -2.42 -2.65 2.24
C SER A 125 -3.67 -2.34 3.08
N PHE A 126 -3.61 -1.37 3.99
CA PHE A 126 -4.78 -0.90 4.73
C PHE A 126 -5.72 -0.09 3.82
N VAL A 127 -5.18 0.76 2.93
CA VAL A 127 -5.98 1.43 1.88
C VAL A 127 -6.72 0.39 1.04
N THR A 128 -6.00 -0.64 0.58
CA THR A 128 -6.59 -1.74 -0.21
C THR A 128 -7.67 -2.47 0.57
N ARG A 129 -7.48 -2.79 1.86
CA ARG A 129 -8.51 -3.44 2.69
C ARG A 129 -9.78 -2.60 2.81
N VAL A 130 -9.66 -1.28 2.99
CA VAL A 130 -10.83 -0.38 3.00
C VAL A 130 -11.43 -0.27 1.60
N TYR A 131 -10.60 -0.15 0.56
CA TYR A 131 -11.03 -0.14 -0.84
C TYR A 131 -11.91 -1.36 -1.18
N LEU A 132 -11.50 -2.55 -0.77
CA LEU A 132 -12.25 -3.79 -0.99
C LEU A 132 -13.65 -3.78 -0.36
N THR A 133 -13.88 -2.98 0.66
CA THR A 133 -15.22 -2.85 1.29
C THR A 133 -16.17 -1.94 0.53
N ARG A 134 -15.65 -1.18 -0.45
CA ARG A 134 -16.38 -0.14 -1.21
C ARG A 134 -16.40 -0.42 -2.71
N HIS A 135 -15.25 -0.82 -3.28
CA HIS A 135 -15.00 -0.88 -4.72
C HIS A 135 -14.48 -2.26 -5.19
N ALA A 136 -14.84 -3.35 -4.48
CA ALA A 136 -14.40 -4.69 -4.85
C ALA A 136 -15.05 -5.24 -6.13
N GLU A 137 -16.18 -4.66 -6.56
CA GLU A 137 -16.86 -5.09 -7.78
C GLU A 137 -15.94 -4.94 -9.00
N GLY A 138 -15.89 -5.98 -9.85
CA GLY A 138 -15.03 -6.03 -11.02
C GLY A 138 -13.54 -6.26 -10.73
N LEU A 139 -13.12 -6.48 -9.46
CA LEU A 139 -11.79 -6.97 -9.15
C LEU A 139 -11.71 -8.48 -9.34
N SER A 140 -10.60 -8.93 -9.92
CA SER A 140 -10.29 -10.35 -10.14
C SER A 140 -9.48 -10.97 -9.01
N ALA A 141 -8.66 -10.18 -8.31
CA ALA A 141 -7.88 -10.60 -7.15
C ALA A 141 -7.35 -9.38 -6.36
N ALA A 142 -6.92 -9.61 -5.12
CA ALA A 142 -6.18 -8.62 -4.35
C ALA A 142 -4.98 -9.26 -3.63
N VAL A 143 -3.86 -8.52 -3.57
CA VAL A 143 -2.65 -8.90 -2.84
C VAL A 143 -2.40 -7.89 -1.72
N LEU A 144 -2.18 -8.39 -0.50
CA LEU A 144 -2.02 -7.59 0.71
C LEU A 144 -0.63 -7.88 1.30
N CYS A 145 0.33 -6.98 0.99
CA CYS A 145 1.73 -7.10 1.33
C CYS A 145 2.06 -6.27 2.59
N GLY A 146 2.74 -6.86 3.55
CA GLY A 146 3.20 -6.16 4.75
C GLY A 146 2.07 -5.57 5.61
N THR A 147 0.88 -6.19 5.59
CA THR A 147 -0.27 -5.76 6.39
C THR A 147 -0.14 -6.19 7.85
N GLY A 148 -0.94 -5.58 8.70
CA GLY A 148 -1.04 -5.94 10.11
C GLY A 148 -2.48 -6.04 10.60
N GLN A 149 -2.63 -6.36 11.87
CA GLN A 149 -3.92 -6.33 12.57
C GLN A 149 -3.73 -5.66 13.92
N GLN A 150 -4.54 -4.66 14.23
CA GLN A 150 -4.46 -3.95 15.50
C GLN A 150 -5.77 -4.07 16.27
N PRO A 151 -5.72 -4.17 17.62
CA PRO A 151 -6.92 -4.10 18.43
C PRO A 151 -7.65 -2.78 18.26
N HIS A 152 -8.98 -2.81 18.13
CA HIS A 152 -9.81 -1.61 17.98
C HIS A 152 -9.55 -0.51 19.03
N VAL A 153 -9.21 -0.89 20.27
CA VAL A 153 -8.90 0.05 21.34
C VAL A 153 -7.67 0.90 21.01
N GLN A 154 -6.64 0.31 20.40
CA GLN A 154 -5.43 1.03 20.02
C GLN A 154 -5.70 2.02 18.89
N ALA A 155 -6.43 1.61 17.85
CA ALA A 155 -6.82 2.48 16.76
C ALA A 155 -7.71 3.64 17.25
N ALA A 156 -8.67 3.39 18.12
CA ALA A 156 -9.52 4.43 18.73
C ALA A 156 -8.72 5.41 19.60
N ALA A 157 -7.75 4.92 20.37
CA ALA A 157 -6.84 5.77 21.15
C ALA A 157 -5.99 6.66 20.25
N GLY A 158 -5.45 6.10 19.14
CA GLY A 158 -4.71 6.86 18.13
C GLY A 158 -5.54 7.97 17.50
N LYS A 159 -6.77 7.68 17.09
CA LYS A 159 -7.73 8.68 16.55
C LYS A 159 -7.99 9.82 17.54
N THR A 160 -8.21 9.48 18.80
CA THR A 160 -8.51 10.48 19.84
C THR A 160 -7.28 11.34 20.12
N LEU A 161 -6.10 10.74 20.29
CA LEU A 161 -4.86 11.46 20.58
C LEU A 161 -4.49 12.42 19.45
N THR A 162 -4.54 11.95 18.21
CA THR A 162 -4.22 12.77 17.03
C THR A 162 -5.21 13.91 16.85
N ARG A 163 -6.51 13.67 17.07
CA ARG A 163 -7.53 14.72 16.99
C ARG A 163 -7.33 15.81 18.05
N VAL A 164 -7.04 15.43 19.30
CA VAL A 164 -6.74 16.39 20.36
C VAL A 164 -5.45 17.17 20.06
N MET A 165 -4.42 16.50 19.58
CA MET A 165 -3.17 17.17 19.20
C MET A 165 -3.39 18.15 18.03
N ALA A 166 -4.16 17.78 17.02
CA ALA A 166 -4.51 18.65 15.91
C ALA A 166 -5.28 19.90 16.35
N SER A 167 -6.21 19.76 17.31
CA SER A 167 -6.95 20.90 17.85
C SER A 167 -6.08 21.88 18.64
N LEU A 168 -4.97 21.41 19.25
CA LEU A 168 -4.06 22.22 20.05
C LEU A 168 -2.91 22.83 19.24
N ARG A 169 -2.42 22.15 18.21
CA ARG A 169 -1.19 22.47 17.47
C ARG A 169 -1.38 22.66 15.97
N GLY A 170 -2.58 22.35 15.45
CA GLY A 170 -2.87 22.31 14.03
C GLY A 170 -2.55 20.92 13.42
N GLU A 171 -3.22 20.60 12.33
CA GLU A 171 -3.09 19.28 11.65
C GLU A 171 -1.70 19.08 11.00
N ARG A 172 -1.03 20.17 10.57
CA ARG A 172 0.32 20.11 9.97
C ARG A 172 1.45 19.97 11.00
N TYR A 173 1.13 19.97 12.28
CA TYR A 173 2.15 19.80 13.32
C TYR A 173 2.77 18.40 13.25
N VAL A 174 4.10 18.31 13.24
CA VAL A 174 4.86 17.07 13.33
C VAL A 174 5.18 16.80 14.80
N SER A 175 4.64 15.69 15.33
CA SER A 175 4.77 15.32 16.73
C SER A 175 5.72 14.14 16.92
N LYS A 176 6.88 14.38 17.54
CA LYS A 176 7.83 13.32 17.89
C LYS A 176 7.21 12.26 18.81
N LEU A 177 6.24 12.65 19.66
CA LEU A 177 5.55 11.71 20.54
C LEU A 177 4.68 10.74 19.73
N ILE A 178 3.87 11.26 18.80
CA ILE A 178 3.00 10.42 17.95
C ILE A 178 3.86 9.55 17.03
N ASP A 179 4.92 10.12 16.44
CA ASP A 179 5.85 9.39 15.59
C ASP A 179 6.51 8.22 16.32
N SER A 180 6.97 8.43 17.56
CA SER A 180 7.58 7.38 18.38
C SER A 180 6.61 6.24 18.74
N MET A 181 5.30 6.50 18.74
CA MET A 181 4.25 5.49 18.94
C MET A 181 3.83 4.80 17.63
N GLY A 182 4.10 5.41 16.48
CA GLY A 182 3.86 4.90 15.13
C GLY A 182 5.13 4.27 14.54
N ALA A 183 5.67 4.88 13.51
CA ALA A 183 6.85 4.39 12.77
C ALA A 183 8.08 4.18 13.68
N GLY A 184 8.30 5.06 14.66
CA GLY A 184 9.39 4.93 15.62
C GLY A 184 9.32 3.69 16.50
N ALA A 185 8.13 3.13 16.74
CA ALA A 185 7.98 1.86 17.47
C ALA A 185 8.55 0.67 16.69
N TYR A 186 8.47 0.70 15.36
CA TYR A 186 9.03 -0.37 14.51
C TYR A 186 10.56 -0.35 14.53
N ALA A 187 11.18 0.84 14.56
CA ALA A 187 12.63 0.98 14.72
C ALA A 187 13.13 0.29 16.00
N GLN A 188 12.41 0.45 17.11
CA GLN A 188 12.77 -0.16 18.40
C GLN A 188 12.61 -1.70 18.42
N ALA A 189 11.85 -2.26 17.49
CA ALA A 189 11.64 -3.70 17.39
C ALA A 189 12.84 -4.46 16.78
N ILE A 190 13.77 -3.72 16.14
CA ILE A 190 14.97 -4.31 15.51
C ILE A 190 16.13 -4.21 16.48
N LYS A 191 16.63 -5.37 16.90
CA LYS A 191 17.81 -5.45 17.73
C LYS A 191 19.05 -5.07 16.91
N ASP A 192 19.95 -4.28 17.49
CA ASP A 192 21.19 -3.83 16.88
C ASP A 192 20.97 -3.06 15.54
N ALA A 193 19.87 -2.30 15.45
CA ALA A 193 19.58 -1.46 14.28
C ALA A 193 20.68 -0.41 14.07
N ARG A 194 21.15 -0.25 12.81
CA ARG A 194 22.08 0.80 12.37
C ARG A 194 21.38 2.17 12.31
N THR A 195 20.12 2.15 11.90
CA THR A 195 19.28 3.31 11.63
C THR A 195 17.90 3.12 12.23
N ASN A 196 17.10 4.20 12.23
CA ASN A 196 15.68 4.13 12.65
C ASN A 196 14.74 3.55 11.59
N VAL A 197 15.25 3.15 10.43
CA VAL A 197 14.47 2.54 9.35
C VAL A 197 14.97 1.15 8.95
N ASP A 198 15.90 0.56 9.69
CA ASP A 198 16.37 -0.82 9.42
C ASP A 198 15.23 -1.87 9.46
N TRP A 199 14.09 -1.52 10.03
CA TRP A 199 12.93 -2.40 10.04
C TRP A 199 12.29 -2.64 8.65
N ILE A 200 12.65 -1.81 7.65
CA ILE A 200 12.08 -1.97 6.30
C ILE A 200 12.70 -3.15 5.54
N ALA A 201 14.01 -3.36 5.65
CA ALA A 201 14.71 -4.43 4.94
C ALA A 201 15.90 -4.98 5.73
N THR A 202 16.31 -6.21 5.42
CA THR A 202 17.53 -6.81 5.98
C THR A 202 18.79 -6.38 5.23
N ASP A 203 18.64 -5.98 3.95
CA ASP A 203 19.71 -5.48 3.11
C ASP A 203 20.05 -4.03 3.48
N PRO A 204 21.29 -3.75 3.96
CA PRO A 204 21.70 -2.39 4.29
C PRO A 204 21.68 -1.43 3.11
N GLU A 205 21.90 -1.90 1.87
CA GLU A 205 21.91 -1.05 0.68
C GLU A 205 20.51 -0.49 0.42
N VAL A 206 19.47 -1.32 0.56
CA VAL A 206 18.05 -0.90 0.44
C VAL A 206 17.69 0.15 1.49
N VAL A 207 18.17 -0.03 2.73
CA VAL A 207 17.97 0.94 3.82
C VAL A 207 18.67 2.27 3.52
N ASP A 208 19.89 2.22 3.03
CA ASP A 208 20.69 3.40 2.71
C ASP A 208 20.09 4.16 1.50
N GLU A 209 19.61 3.45 0.47
CA GLU A 209 18.88 4.03 -0.66
C GLU A 209 17.60 4.73 -0.19
N TYR A 210 16.81 4.09 0.68
CA TYR A 210 15.60 4.71 1.24
C TYR A 210 15.90 6.00 2.01
N GLN A 211 16.99 6.02 2.80
CA GLN A 211 17.39 7.21 3.55
C GLN A 211 17.95 8.33 2.67
N ALA A 212 18.58 7.99 1.55
CA ALA A 212 19.14 8.94 0.59
C ALA A 212 18.07 9.55 -0.32
N ASP A 213 16.92 8.93 -0.44
CA ASP A 213 15.83 9.40 -1.30
C ASP A 213 15.07 10.56 -0.64
N PRO A 214 15.06 11.78 -1.24
CA PRO A 214 14.37 12.94 -0.67
C PRO A 214 12.84 12.79 -0.64
N LEU A 215 12.27 11.82 -1.33
CA LEU A 215 10.83 11.52 -1.34
C LEU A 215 10.46 10.40 -0.36
N CYS A 216 11.43 9.85 0.39
CA CYS A 216 11.24 8.80 1.36
C CYS A 216 11.51 9.26 2.80
N GLY A 217 10.91 8.58 3.78
CA GLY A 217 11.22 8.78 5.19
C GLY A 217 10.70 10.07 5.81
N GLN A 218 9.81 10.78 5.16
CA GLN A 218 9.26 12.03 5.66
C GLN A 218 8.43 11.81 6.93
N PRO A 219 8.64 12.62 7.99
CA PRO A 219 7.83 12.49 9.19
C PRO A 219 6.37 12.86 8.90
N PHE A 220 5.44 12.03 9.36
CA PHE A 220 4.03 12.33 9.21
C PHE A 220 3.57 13.46 10.13
N THR A 221 2.72 14.32 9.58
CA THR A 221 1.98 15.31 10.37
C THR A 221 0.93 14.65 11.27
N VAL A 222 0.41 15.38 12.22
CA VAL A 222 -0.70 14.93 13.08
C VAL A 222 -1.94 14.58 12.25
N GLY A 223 -2.23 15.34 11.18
CA GLY A 223 -3.31 15.02 10.24
C GLY A 223 -3.09 13.67 9.57
N ALA A 224 -1.88 13.43 9.06
CA ALA A 224 -1.55 12.17 8.42
C ALA A 224 -1.62 10.95 9.39
N TYR A 225 -1.14 11.11 10.63
CA TYR A 225 -1.31 10.07 11.65
C TYR A 225 -2.77 9.85 12.06
N HIS A 226 -3.60 10.91 12.02
CA HIS A 226 -5.04 10.77 12.24
C HIS A 226 -5.68 9.92 11.12
N THR A 227 -5.40 10.28 9.87
CA THR A 227 -5.88 9.52 8.70
C THR A 227 -5.40 8.07 8.75
N LEU A 228 -4.13 7.83 9.07
CA LEU A 228 -3.60 6.46 9.25
C LEU A 228 -4.34 5.71 10.37
N SER A 229 -4.61 6.35 11.51
CA SER A 229 -5.35 5.73 12.62
C SER A 229 -6.79 5.38 12.23
N CYS A 230 -7.45 6.25 11.44
CA CYS A 230 -8.78 5.98 10.88
C CYS A 230 -8.74 4.82 9.89
N LEU A 231 -7.78 4.84 8.98
CA LEU A 231 -7.57 3.81 7.98
C LEU A 231 -7.35 2.43 8.60
N VAL A 232 -6.46 2.34 9.60
CA VAL A 232 -6.21 1.08 10.33
C VAL A 232 -7.47 0.62 11.06
N ALA A 233 -8.22 1.53 11.71
CA ALA A 233 -9.47 1.18 12.39
C ALA A 233 -10.51 0.60 11.43
N ASP A 234 -10.64 1.16 10.24
CA ASP A 234 -11.59 0.70 9.23
C ASP A 234 -11.10 -0.62 8.58
N ALA A 235 -9.83 -0.72 8.24
CA ALA A 235 -9.23 -1.93 7.68
C ALA A 235 -9.29 -3.14 8.62
N THR A 236 -9.26 -2.93 9.94
CA THR A 236 -9.32 -3.99 10.96
C THR A 236 -10.73 -4.18 11.55
N ASN A 237 -11.75 -3.71 10.84
CA ASN A 237 -13.14 -3.81 11.26
C ASN A 237 -13.83 -5.01 10.60
N GLU A 238 -14.12 -6.04 11.40
CA GLU A 238 -14.78 -7.27 10.92
C GLU A 238 -16.12 -7.01 10.21
N ALA A 239 -16.89 -6.00 10.67
CA ALA A 239 -18.15 -5.67 10.02
C ALA A 239 -17.95 -5.08 8.61
N LEU A 240 -16.84 -4.36 8.38
CA LEU A 240 -16.45 -3.89 7.05
C LEU A 240 -15.87 -5.03 6.21
N ALA A 241 -15.04 -5.91 6.77
CA ALA A 241 -14.50 -7.06 6.07
C ALA A 241 -15.60 -7.96 5.47
N ARG A 242 -16.78 -8.04 6.11
CA ARG A 242 -17.96 -8.79 5.61
C ARG A 242 -18.56 -8.22 4.31
N ARG A 243 -18.18 -7.00 3.91
CA ARG A 243 -18.62 -6.41 2.63
C ARG A 243 -17.78 -6.91 1.45
N VAL A 244 -16.61 -7.49 1.73
CA VAL A 244 -15.74 -8.02 0.68
C VAL A 244 -16.39 -9.25 0.04
N PRO A 245 -16.46 -9.34 -1.30
CA PRO A 245 -17.10 -10.45 -1.98
C PRO A 245 -16.48 -11.80 -1.58
N ALA A 246 -17.31 -12.75 -1.19
CA ALA A 246 -16.87 -14.06 -0.72
C ALA A 246 -16.06 -14.86 -1.76
N GLY A 247 -16.19 -14.53 -3.04
CA GLY A 247 -15.48 -15.17 -4.16
C GLY A 247 -14.19 -14.47 -4.58
N LEU A 248 -13.89 -13.29 -4.04
CA LEU A 248 -12.67 -12.54 -4.41
C LEU A 248 -11.43 -13.24 -3.84
N PRO A 249 -10.46 -13.66 -4.68
CA PRO A 249 -9.20 -14.23 -4.22
C PRO A 249 -8.36 -13.16 -3.51
N LEU A 250 -7.91 -13.47 -2.28
CA LEU A 250 -7.02 -12.63 -1.49
C LEU A 250 -5.71 -13.36 -1.22
N TYR A 251 -4.59 -12.71 -1.46
CA TYR A 251 -3.27 -13.22 -1.14
C TYR A 251 -2.55 -12.30 -0.16
N PHE A 252 -2.27 -12.81 1.03
CA PHE A 252 -1.52 -12.12 2.06
C PHE A 252 -0.05 -12.55 2.01
N ILE A 253 0.86 -11.59 1.95
CA ILE A 253 2.30 -11.83 1.94
C ILE A 253 3.00 -10.90 2.93
N ALA A 254 3.98 -11.42 3.67
CA ALA A 254 4.74 -10.63 4.65
C ALA A 254 6.07 -11.28 5.00
N GLY A 255 7.01 -10.49 5.51
CA GLY A 255 8.22 -11.00 6.12
C GLY A 255 7.96 -11.58 7.52
N ALA A 256 8.71 -12.62 7.90
CA ALA A 256 8.62 -13.22 9.23
C ALA A 256 9.20 -12.31 10.33
N GLU A 257 10.08 -11.38 9.96
CA GLU A 257 10.70 -10.43 10.88
C GLU A 257 10.07 -9.02 10.80
N ASP A 258 8.98 -8.86 10.02
CA ASP A 258 8.27 -7.60 9.85
C ASP A 258 7.56 -7.18 11.16
N PRO A 259 7.95 -6.04 11.79
CA PRO A 259 7.31 -5.57 13.01
C PRO A 259 5.90 -5.01 12.78
N VAL A 260 5.56 -4.54 11.57
CA VAL A 260 4.21 -4.03 11.23
C VAL A 260 3.18 -5.15 11.31
N GLY A 261 3.54 -6.32 10.78
CA GLY A 261 2.74 -7.53 10.85
C GLY A 261 2.91 -8.32 12.16
N ASP A 262 3.55 -7.73 13.19
CA ASP A 262 3.84 -8.39 14.47
C ASP A 262 4.52 -9.76 14.25
N ARG A 263 5.55 -9.76 13.41
CA ARG A 263 6.29 -10.96 13.00
C ARG A 263 5.37 -12.08 12.53
N GLY A 264 4.42 -11.72 11.66
CA GLY A 264 3.45 -12.61 11.04
C GLY A 264 2.22 -12.93 11.92
N ARG A 265 2.16 -12.57 13.19
CA ARG A 265 0.98 -12.81 14.05
C ARG A 265 -0.20 -11.94 13.62
N GLY A 266 0.03 -10.65 13.40
CA GLY A 266 -0.98 -9.71 12.90
C GLY A 266 -1.47 -10.09 11.52
N VAL A 267 -0.58 -10.54 10.62
CA VAL A 267 -0.99 -10.99 9.29
C VAL A 267 -1.89 -12.23 9.37
N ARG A 268 -1.55 -13.21 10.21
CA ARG A 268 -2.41 -14.39 10.44
C ARG A 268 -3.76 -14.01 11.02
N ALA A 269 -3.80 -13.01 11.91
CA ALA A 269 -5.06 -12.50 12.46
C ALA A 269 -5.92 -11.85 11.37
N ALA A 270 -5.31 -11.03 10.49
CA ALA A 270 -6.00 -10.46 9.34
C ALA A 270 -6.58 -11.55 8.41
N VAL A 271 -5.79 -12.57 8.05
CA VAL A 271 -6.26 -13.73 7.28
C VAL A 271 -7.47 -14.39 7.95
N SER A 272 -7.40 -14.60 9.26
CA SER A 272 -8.51 -15.19 10.02
C SER A 272 -9.76 -14.32 10.00
N GLU A 273 -9.60 -12.99 10.07
CA GLU A 273 -10.71 -12.04 9.97
C GLU A 273 -11.46 -12.17 8.62
N TYR A 274 -10.73 -12.18 7.49
CA TYR A 274 -11.36 -12.32 6.17
C TYR A 274 -12.03 -13.68 5.98
N ARG A 275 -11.40 -14.76 6.47
CA ARG A 275 -12.04 -16.10 6.45
C ARG A 275 -13.32 -16.13 7.30
N ASN A 276 -13.30 -15.54 8.50
CA ASN A 276 -14.48 -15.43 9.36
C ASN A 276 -15.55 -14.52 8.74
N ALA A 277 -15.14 -13.49 7.98
CA ALA A 277 -16.04 -12.64 7.22
C ALA A 277 -16.71 -13.36 6.03
N GLY A 278 -16.26 -14.56 5.67
CA GLY A 278 -16.86 -15.38 4.62
C GLY A 278 -16.10 -15.40 3.30
N VAL A 279 -14.91 -14.78 3.21
CA VAL A 279 -14.06 -14.87 2.02
C VAL A 279 -13.46 -16.27 1.92
N ARG A 280 -13.72 -16.96 0.79
CA ARG A 280 -13.39 -18.38 0.63
C ARG A 280 -11.98 -18.65 0.13
N LEU A 281 -11.44 -17.74 -0.68
CA LEU A 281 -10.14 -17.87 -1.34
C LEU A 281 -9.13 -16.93 -0.66
N VAL A 282 -8.54 -17.35 0.45
CA VAL A 282 -7.56 -16.58 1.20
C VAL A 282 -6.28 -17.38 1.37
N GLU A 283 -5.24 -16.98 0.65
CA GLU A 283 -3.89 -17.54 0.72
C GLU A 283 -2.98 -16.68 1.61
N LEU A 284 -1.93 -17.31 2.17
CA LEU A 284 -0.94 -16.65 3.01
C LEU A 284 0.44 -17.22 2.77
N THR A 285 1.42 -16.36 2.51
CA THR A 285 2.85 -16.70 2.56
C THR A 285 3.58 -15.76 3.51
N ILE A 286 4.35 -16.34 4.44
CA ILE A 286 5.25 -15.58 5.32
C ILE A 286 6.67 -16.02 5.01
N TYR A 287 7.50 -15.06 4.58
CA TYR A 287 8.86 -15.30 4.13
C TYR A 287 9.86 -15.27 5.31
N PRO A 288 10.51 -16.40 5.60
CA PRO A 288 11.49 -16.47 6.69
C PRO A 288 12.66 -15.50 6.48
N GLY A 289 13.08 -14.83 7.55
CA GLY A 289 14.23 -13.93 7.55
C GLY A 289 14.02 -12.59 6.86
N ALA A 290 12.88 -12.35 6.22
CA ALA A 290 12.56 -11.07 5.58
C ALA A 290 11.87 -10.12 6.55
N ARG A 291 12.14 -8.82 6.40
CA ARG A 291 11.48 -7.72 7.11
C ARG A 291 10.28 -7.19 6.31
N HIS A 292 10.03 -5.90 6.36
CA HIS A 292 8.80 -5.29 5.89
C HIS A 292 8.68 -5.19 4.36
N GLU A 293 9.71 -4.68 3.69
CA GLU A 293 9.71 -4.45 2.24
C GLU A 293 10.19 -5.69 1.47
N ILE A 294 9.39 -6.76 1.50
CA ILE A 294 9.76 -8.05 0.91
C ILE A 294 10.03 -8.00 -0.60
N LEU A 295 9.54 -6.97 -1.31
CA LEU A 295 9.86 -6.70 -2.71
C LEU A 295 11.24 -6.09 -2.92
N ASN A 296 11.92 -5.68 -1.85
CA ASN A 296 13.28 -5.10 -1.85
C ASN A 296 14.29 -5.97 -1.08
N GLU A 297 13.84 -7.03 -0.45
CA GLU A 297 14.69 -8.00 0.25
C GLU A 297 15.54 -8.87 -0.73
N PRO A 298 16.60 -9.52 -0.28
CA PRO A 298 17.37 -10.45 -1.11
C PRO A 298 16.55 -11.57 -1.77
N ILE A 299 15.37 -11.84 -1.24
CA ILE A 299 14.42 -12.83 -1.77
C ILE A 299 13.40 -12.24 -2.75
N LYS A 300 13.54 -10.99 -3.17
CA LYS A 300 12.57 -10.26 -4.00
C LYS A 300 12.11 -11.01 -5.25
N GLU A 301 13.03 -11.66 -5.96
CA GLU A 301 12.68 -12.43 -7.16
C GLU A 301 11.68 -13.55 -6.88
N LYS A 302 11.87 -14.25 -5.73
CA LYS A 302 10.89 -15.26 -5.31
C LYS A 302 9.56 -14.65 -4.96
N VAL A 303 9.54 -13.52 -4.26
CA VAL A 303 8.29 -12.83 -3.87
C VAL A 303 7.53 -12.39 -5.11
N MET A 304 8.22 -11.79 -6.09
CA MET A 304 7.64 -11.33 -7.35
C MET A 304 7.06 -12.51 -8.15
N SER A 305 7.81 -13.63 -8.26
CA SER A 305 7.33 -14.85 -8.91
C SER A 305 6.13 -15.46 -8.19
N ASP A 306 6.13 -15.52 -6.85
CA ASP A 306 5.01 -16.06 -6.08
C ASP A 306 3.71 -15.24 -6.30
N VAL A 307 3.84 -13.90 -6.49
CA VAL A 307 2.69 -13.05 -6.85
C VAL A 307 2.20 -13.35 -8.26
N ALA A 308 3.10 -13.42 -9.26
CA ALA A 308 2.75 -13.75 -10.64
C ALA A 308 2.12 -15.15 -10.74
N ASP A 309 2.64 -16.13 -10.01
CA ASP A 309 2.09 -17.49 -9.92
C ASP A 309 0.70 -17.51 -9.27
N PHE A 310 0.50 -16.71 -8.20
CA PHE A 310 -0.84 -16.56 -7.61
C PHE A 310 -1.83 -16.03 -8.64
N LEU A 311 -1.49 -14.97 -9.37
CA LEU A 311 -2.36 -14.41 -10.41
C LEU A 311 -2.64 -15.42 -11.53
N SER A 312 -1.62 -16.16 -11.96
CA SER A 312 -1.76 -17.22 -12.99
C SER A 312 -2.72 -18.34 -12.55
N ARG A 313 -2.70 -18.73 -11.25
CA ARG A 313 -3.66 -19.70 -10.70
C ARG A 313 -5.10 -19.18 -10.67
N GLN A 314 -5.29 -17.86 -10.70
CA GLN A 314 -6.63 -17.25 -10.83
C GLN A 314 -7.09 -17.15 -12.29
N GLY A 315 -6.30 -17.61 -13.26
CA GLY A 315 -6.60 -17.52 -14.69
C GLY A 315 -6.23 -16.18 -15.33
N LEU A 316 -5.41 -15.40 -14.65
CA LEU A 316 -4.93 -14.10 -15.07
C LEU A 316 -3.57 -14.19 -15.73
#